data_548349872fbb479e526f41e7634582eb
#
_entry.id   548349872fbb479e526f41e7634582eb
#
_cell.length_a   1.000
_cell.length_b   1.000
_cell.length_c   1.000
_cell.angle_alpha   90.00
_cell.angle_beta   90.00
_cell.angle_gamma   90.00
#
_symmetry.space_group_name_H-M   'P 1'
#
loop_
_entity.id
_entity.type
_entity.pdbx_description
1 polymer ?
#
loop_
_entity_poly.entity_id
_entity_poly.type
_entity_poly.pdbx_seq_one_letter_code
_entity_poly.pdbx_strand_id
1 'polypeptide(L)'
;MLSPIALALVGTLALQGARPDPQAAAAAASSDSSSVRQWREDLAYLARELPRRHKNLFHTISRQQFDSALGALEHKLPGLARHQVIVELARLVALVGDGHTNIAPTRDPKIGFHTYPVRLYFFKDGLFIRSAAKPVTDLVGAKVIRIGRLTADEAYLAVRELIGRDNEMNARYFAPFLLAMPEVLHAIGAIDKPDAAPLLLEQDGTRVVTVLHPSGLAPMLPSDTDVSWMQEDGWVDMRGPDGPRAPIWLRGDPRVPLRLDYLPESRTAYVQYNKVGDAPDETVA
;
A
#
# COMPACT_ATOMS: atom_id res chain seq x y z
N MET A 1 -61.63 -29.32 -36.42
CA MET A 1 -60.33 -28.89 -37.06
C MET A 1 -59.24 -28.87 -36.00
N LEU A 2 -58.37 -29.86 -36.08
CA LEU A 2 -57.30 -30.13 -35.09
C LEU A 2 -56.05 -29.36 -35.51
N SER A 3 -55.47 -28.56 -34.63
CA SER A 3 -54.21 -27.84 -34.82
C SER A 3 -53.07 -28.69 -34.25
N PRO A 4 -51.90 -28.78 -34.93
CA PRO A 4 -50.80 -29.66 -34.47
C PRO A 4 -49.91 -28.98 -33.42
N ILE A 5 -49.52 -29.76 -32.43
CA ILE A 5 -48.59 -29.44 -31.37
C ILE A 5 -47.15 -29.45 -31.95
N ALA A 6 -46.43 -28.33 -31.85
CA ALA A 6 -45.02 -28.26 -32.20
C ALA A 6 -44.17 -28.75 -31.02
N LEU A 7 -43.44 -29.84 -31.26
CA LEU A 7 -42.50 -30.42 -30.32
C LEU A 7 -41.16 -29.67 -30.43
N ALA A 8 -40.79 -28.90 -29.41
CA ALA A 8 -39.50 -28.22 -29.34
C ALA A 8 -38.43 -29.19 -28.84
N LEU A 9 -37.44 -29.51 -29.68
CA LEU A 9 -36.26 -30.28 -29.34
C LEU A 9 -35.32 -29.35 -28.55
N VAL A 10 -35.15 -29.63 -27.25
CA VAL A 10 -34.12 -28.99 -26.41
C VAL A 10 -32.81 -29.74 -26.64
N GLY A 11 -31.92 -29.14 -27.43
CA GLY A 11 -30.57 -29.65 -27.62
C GLY A 11 -29.72 -29.32 -26.38
N THR A 12 -29.31 -30.33 -25.64
CA THR A 12 -28.30 -30.24 -24.57
C THR A 12 -26.93 -30.01 -25.21
N LEU A 13 -26.42 -28.76 -25.14
CA LEU A 13 -25.03 -28.45 -25.45
C LEU A 13 -24.16 -28.98 -24.29
N ALA A 14 -23.48 -30.08 -24.51
CA ALA A 14 -22.44 -30.57 -23.60
C ALA A 14 -21.23 -29.61 -23.70
N LEU A 15 -21.01 -28.78 -22.69
CA LEU A 15 -19.76 -28.04 -22.47
C LEU A 15 -18.64 -29.09 -22.22
N GLN A 16 -17.92 -29.47 -23.25
CA GLN A 16 -16.65 -30.16 -23.10
C GLN A 16 -15.66 -29.19 -22.48
N GLY A 17 -15.46 -29.30 -21.16
CA GLY A 17 -14.38 -28.61 -20.45
C GLY A 17 -13.05 -29.05 -21.07
N ALA A 18 -12.32 -28.11 -21.66
CA ALA A 18 -10.99 -28.33 -22.17
C ALA A 18 -10.11 -28.87 -21.01
N ARG A 19 -9.60 -30.09 -21.16
CA ARG A 19 -8.61 -30.62 -20.22
C ARG A 19 -7.37 -29.74 -20.31
N PRO A 20 -6.80 -29.27 -19.19
CA PRO A 20 -5.57 -28.50 -19.21
C PRO A 20 -4.46 -29.33 -19.87
N ASP A 21 -3.68 -28.68 -20.71
CA ASP A 21 -2.52 -29.30 -21.41
C ASP A 21 -1.52 -29.79 -20.33
N PRO A 22 -1.20 -31.07 -20.28
CA PRO A 22 -0.25 -31.62 -19.31
C PRO A 22 1.13 -30.96 -19.37
N GLN A 23 1.50 -30.46 -20.52
CA GLN A 23 2.79 -29.81 -20.75
C GLN A 23 2.78 -28.37 -20.21
N ALA A 24 1.66 -27.65 -20.34
CA ALA A 24 1.46 -26.36 -19.72
C ALA A 24 1.38 -26.45 -18.17
N ALA A 25 0.72 -27.48 -17.65
CA ALA A 25 0.67 -27.76 -16.21
C ALA A 25 2.06 -28.12 -15.63
N ALA A 26 2.84 -28.94 -16.35
CA ALA A 26 4.22 -29.27 -15.96
C ALA A 26 5.17 -28.06 -16.01
N ALA A 27 5.02 -27.17 -17.01
CA ALA A 27 5.79 -25.94 -17.11
C ALA A 27 5.43 -24.95 -15.99
N ALA A 28 4.14 -24.82 -15.66
CA ALA A 28 3.69 -24.00 -14.52
C ALA A 28 4.22 -24.54 -13.19
N ALA A 29 4.14 -25.86 -12.96
CA ALA A 29 4.67 -26.49 -11.75
C ALA A 29 6.19 -26.36 -11.62
N SER A 30 6.95 -26.38 -12.73
CA SER A 30 8.39 -26.18 -12.73
C SER A 30 8.79 -24.71 -12.48
N SER A 31 8.02 -23.75 -13.00
CA SER A 31 8.23 -22.33 -12.73
C SER A 31 7.93 -21.99 -11.26
N ASP A 32 6.87 -22.57 -10.68
CA ASP A 32 6.54 -22.39 -9.26
C ASP A 32 7.64 -22.96 -8.35
N SER A 33 8.17 -24.15 -8.66
CA SER A 33 9.24 -24.76 -7.87
C SER A 33 10.55 -23.95 -7.93
N SER A 34 10.87 -23.33 -9.08
CA SER A 34 12.03 -22.48 -9.22
C SER A 34 11.89 -21.16 -8.47
N SER A 35 10.71 -20.55 -8.48
CA SER A 35 10.41 -19.33 -7.75
C SER A 35 10.43 -19.54 -6.24
N VAL A 36 9.87 -20.64 -5.73
CA VAL A 36 9.92 -20.99 -4.30
C VAL A 36 11.35 -21.23 -3.83
N ARG A 37 12.21 -21.86 -4.65
CA ARG A 37 13.63 -22.02 -4.34
C ARG A 37 14.33 -20.67 -4.22
N GLN A 38 14.13 -19.76 -5.16
CA GLN A 38 14.70 -18.41 -5.11
C GLN A 38 14.25 -17.65 -3.86
N TRP A 39 12.96 -17.70 -3.51
CA TRP A 39 12.47 -17.09 -2.28
C TRP A 39 13.09 -17.68 -1.00
N ARG A 40 13.37 -18.99 -0.97
CA ARG A 40 14.10 -19.60 0.14
C ARG A 40 15.54 -19.12 0.22
N GLU A 41 16.22 -18.95 -0.91
CA GLU A 41 17.57 -18.39 -0.99
C GLU A 41 17.59 -16.95 -0.50
N ASP A 42 16.61 -16.11 -0.90
CA ASP A 42 16.44 -14.73 -0.44
C ASP A 42 16.14 -14.67 1.07
N LEU A 43 15.28 -15.54 1.58
CA LEU A 43 14.95 -15.62 2.99
C LEU A 43 16.17 -16.06 3.83
N ALA A 44 16.94 -17.03 3.35
CA ALA A 44 18.19 -17.45 3.99
C ALA A 44 19.24 -16.33 3.96
N TYR A 45 19.31 -15.55 2.87
CA TYR A 45 20.16 -14.38 2.79
C TYR A 45 19.76 -13.31 3.82
N LEU A 46 18.45 -12.98 3.89
CA LEU A 46 17.93 -12.04 4.89
C LEU A 46 18.26 -12.50 6.33
N ALA A 47 18.01 -13.77 6.64
CA ALA A 47 18.27 -14.36 7.95
C ALA A 47 19.75 -14.22 8.39
N ARG A 48 20.66 -14.34 7.44
CA ARG A 48 22.11 -14.24 7.69
C ARG A 48 22.58 -12.78 7.74
N GLU A 49 22.15 -11.95 6.80
CA GLU A 49 22.71 -10.61 6.61
C GLU A 49 22.06 -9.55 7.50
N LEU A 50 20.75 -9.65 7.78
CA LEU A 50 20.06 -8.63 8.57
C LEU A 50 20.65 -8.54 10.00
N PRO A 51 20.90 -9.64 10.74
CA PRO A 51 21.55 -9.58 12.05
C PRO A 51 22.99 -9.06 12.03
N ARG A 52 23.68 -9.22 10.89
CA ARG A 52 25.07 -8.76 10.74
C ARG A 52 25.18 -7.28 10.44
N ARG A 53 24.17 -6.72 9.76
CA ARG A 53 24.17 -5.34 9.28
C ARG A 53 23.43 -4.39 10.20
N HIS A 54 22.39 -4.87 10.88
CA HIS A 54 21.63 -4.06 11.81
C HIS A 54 22.37 -3.93 13.14
N LYS A 55 22.55 -2.70 13.61
CA LYS A 55 23.35 -2.42 14.81
C LYS A 55 22.83 -3.12 16.07
N ASN A 56 21.50 -3.22 16.21
CA ASN A 56 20.84 -3.82 17.38
C ASN A 56 19.52 -4.49 16.97
N LEU A 57 19.57 -5.56 16.17
CA LEU A 57 18.41 -6.21 15.59
C LEU A 57 17.41 -6.72 16.64
N PHE A 58 17.92 -7.22 17.75
CA PHE A 58 17.14 -7.93 18.77
C PHE A 58 16.77 -7.03 19.97
N HIS A 59 16.54 -5.73 19.73
CA HIS A 59 16.18 -4.79 20.80
C HIS A 59 14.69 -4.86 21.19
N THR A 60 13.80 -5.25 20.25
CA THR A 60 12.35 -5.40 20.49
C THR A 60 11.86 -6.84 20.36
N ILE A 61 12.58 -7.68 19.61
CA ILE A 61 12.24 -9.07 19.36
C ILE A 61 13.42 -9.97 19.74
N SER A 62 13.16 -11.11 20.36
CA SER A 62 14.23 -12.08 20.62
C SER A 62 14.67 -12.80 19.34
N ARG A 63 15.91 -13.30 19.32
CA ARG A 63 16.42 -14.12 18.21
C ARG A 63 15.51 -15.32 17.94
N GLN A 64 15.06 -16.01 19.00
CA GLN A 64 14.17 -17.16 18.86
C GLN A 64 12.83 -16.80 18.19
N GLN A 65 12.24 -15.67 18.55
CA GLN A 65 11.00 -15.19 17.92
C GLN A 65 11.21 -14.86 16.45
N PHE A 66 12.32 -14.20 16.13
CA PHE A 66 12.66 -13.87 14.74
C PHE A 66 12.91 -15.13 13.91
N ASP A 67 13.69 -16.09 14.41
CA ASP A 67 13.97 -17.37 13.74
C ASP A 67 12.67 -18.19 13.56
N SER A 68 11.75 -18.16 14.53
CA SER A 68 10.44 -18.80 14.43
C SER A 68 9.57 -18.16 13.33
N ALA A 69 9.59 -16.83 13.20
CA ALA A 69 8.85 -16.11 12.16
C ALA A 69 9.45 -16.40 10.76
N LEU A 70 10.76 -16.51 10.65
CA LEU A 70 11.45 -16.95 9.42
C LEU A 70 10.96 -18.34 8.98
N GLY A 71 10.98 -19.32 9.88
CA GLY A 71 10.53 -20.68 9.62
C GLY A 71 9.05 -20.73 9.23
N ALA A 72 8.20 -19.96 9.90
CA ALA A 72 6.79 -19.85 9.56
C ALA A 72 6.56 -19.29 8.14
N LEU A 73 7.34 -18.28 7.73
CA LEU A 73 7.26 -17.75 6.36
C LEU A 73 7.77 -18.78 5.35
N GLU A 74 8.88 -19.46 5.61
CA GLU A 74 9.41 -20.49 4.72
C GLU A 74 8.38 -21.58 4.41
N HIS A 75 7.61 -22.03 5.41
CA HIS A 75 6.54 -23.00 5.23
C HIS A 75 5.38 -22.49 4.37
N LYS A 76 5.10 -21.19 4.39
CA LYS A 76 4.03 -20.58 3.59
C LYS A 76 4.42 -20.37 2.13
N LEU A 77 5.71 -20.24 1.80
CA LEU A 77 6.18 -19.86 0.46
C LEU A 77 5.53 -20.60 -0.70
N PRO A 78 5.31 -21.95 -0.65
CA PRO A 78 4.72 -22.67 -1.77
C PRO A 78 3.28 -22.26 -2.13
N GLY A 79 2.56 -21.66 -1.18
CA GLY A 79 1.16 -21.26 -1.36
C GLY A 79 0.97 -19.75 -1.60
N LEU A 80 2.06 -18.97 -1.65
CA LEU A 80 1.98 -17.52 -1.76
C LEU A 80 2.30 -17.03 -3.18
N ALA A 81 1.47 -16.13 -3.69
CA ALA A 81 1.81 -15.35 -4.87
C ALA A 81 2.96 -14.39 -4.57
N ARG A 82 3.70 -13.95 -5.60
CA ARG A 82 4.88 -13.08 -5.47
C ARG A 82 4.65 -11.87 -4.57
N HIS A 83 3.57 -11.11 -4.76
CA HIS A 83 3.28 -9.94 -3.95
C HIS A 83 2.98 -10.28 -2.49
N GLN A 84 2.35 -11.45 -2.24
CA GLN A 84 2.11 -11.92 -0.87
C GLN A 84 3.43 -12.28 -0.17
N VAL A 85 4.40 -12.89 -0.87
CA VAL A 85 5.75 -13.12 -0.32
C VAL A 85 6.41 -11.80 0.07
N ILE A 86 6.35 -10.78 -0.78
CA ILE A 86 6.93 -9.46 -0.51
C ILE A 86 6.29 -8.81 0.72
N VAL A 87 4.96 -8.90 0.85
CA VAL A 87 4.23 -8.36 2.00
C VAL A 87 4.57 -9.14 3.29
N GLU A 88 4.68 -10.46 3.23
CA GLU A 88 5.10 -11.27 4.39
C GLU A 88 6.57 -11.01 4.78
N LEU A 89 7.46 -10.75 3.83
CA LEU A 89 8.82 -10.28 4.11
C LEU A 89 8.81 -8.91 4.80
N ALA A 90 7.94 -7.98 4.37
CA ALA A 90 7.79 -6.69 5.05
C ALA A 90 7.30 -6.89 6.50
N ARG A 91 6.34 -7.79 6.73
CA ARG A 91 5.87 -8.17 8.07
C ARG A 91 6.99 -8.71 8.94
N LEU A 92 7.80 -9.62 8.39
CA LEU A 92 8.94 -10.20 9.09
C LEU A 92 9.96 -9.14 9.51
N VAL A 93 10.31 -8.23 8.60
CA VAL A 93 11.27 -7.16 8.87
C VAL A 93 10.70 -6.13 9.86
N ALA A 94 9.40 -5.85 9.81
CA ALA A 94 8.74 -4.94 10.76
C ALA A 94 8.79 -5.41 12.22
N LEU A 95 9.01 -6.72 12.47
CA LEU A 95 9.21 -7.28 13.82
C LEU A 95 10.43 -6.69 14.53
N VAL A 96 11.41 -6.18 13.78
CA VAL A 96 12.60 -5.52 14.35
C VAL A 96 12.21 -4.31 15.20
N GLY A 97 11.10 -3.64 14.87
CA GLY A 97 10.59 -2.50 15.65
C GLY A 97 11.42 -1.23 15.49
N ASP A 98 12.07 -1.05 14.34
CA ASP A 98 12.85 0.13 13.97
C ASP A 98 12.22 0.78 12.73
N GLY A 99 11.88 2.07 12.82
CA GLY A 99 11.23 2.82 11.75
C GLY A 99 12.07 2.98 10.46
N HIS A 100 13.38 2.74 10.54
CA HIS A 100 14.28 2.79 9.40
C HIS A 100 14.59 1.42 8.80
N THR A 101 14.20 0.34 9.49
CA THR A 101 14.37 -1.04 9.04
C THR A 101 13.05 -1.56 8.48
N ASN A 102 12.89 -1.46 7.16
CA ASN A 102 11.65 -1.82 6.48
C ASN A 102 11.90 -2.33 5.06
N ILE A 103 10.91 -3.02 4.51
CA ILE A 103 10.82 -3.33 3.08
C ILE A 103 9.73 -2.44 2.49
N ALA A 104 10.14 -1.54 1.61
CA ALA A 104 9.21 -0.70 0.85
C ALA A 104 8.94 -1.37 -0.50
N PRO A 105 7.78 -1.97 -0.73
CA PRO A 105 7.48 -2.73 -1.94
C PRO A 105 7.42 -1.88 -3.22
N THR A 106 7.50 -0.57 -3.07
CA THR A 106 7.36 0.41 -4.15
C THR A 106 8.68 1.03 -4.62
N ARG A 107 9.80 0.77 -3.94
CA ARG A 107 11.12 1.34 -4.32
C ARG A 107 11.67 0.78 -5.62
N ASP A 108 11.20 -0.37 -6.06
CA ASP A 108 11.62 -0.97 -7.33
C ASP A 108 10.43 -1.03 -8.28
N PRO A 109 10.45 -0.31 -9.42
CA PRO A 109 9.35 -0.33 -10.40
C PRO A 109 9.10 -1.72 -11.00
N LYS A 110 10.06 -2.65 -10.90
CA LYS A 110 9.90 -4.03 -11.35
C LYS A 110 9.03 -4.88 -10.41
N ILE A 111 8.83 -4.45 -9.17
CA ILE A 111 7.96 -5.13 -8.20
C ILE A 111 6.52 -5.12 -8.69
N GLY A 112 6.10 -4.04 -9.35
CA GLY A 112 4.79 -3.96 -9.99
C GLY A 112 3.63 -3.79 -9.02
N PHE A 113 3.85 -3.21 -7.82
CA PHE A 113 2.77 -2.82 -6.94
C PHE A 113 2.06 -1.59 -7.51
N HIS A 114 0.73 -1.61 -7.42
CA HIS A 114 -0.16 -0.60 -7.96
C HIS A 114 -0.78 0.24 -6.85
N THR A 115 -1.46 1.31 -7.24
CA THR A 115 -2.25 2.12 -6.33
C THR A 115 -3.65 2.36 -6.89
N TYR A 116 -4.63 2.58 -6.01
CA TYR A 116 -5.93 3.12 -6.40
C TYR A 116 -5.84 4.64 -6.60
N PRO A 117 -6.74 5.23 -7.39
CA PRO A 117 -6.75 6.67 -7.65
C PRO A 117 -7.31 7.48 -6.47
N VAL A 118 -6.89 7.12 -5.25
CA VAL A 118 -7.30 7.78 -4.00
C VAL A 118 -6.10 7.94 -3.07
N ARG A 119 -6.11 9.00 -2.27
CA ARG A 119 -5.22 9.19 -1.14
C ARG A 119 -6.04 9.19 0.14
N LEU A 120 -5.72 8.27 1.01
CA LEU A 120 -6.38 8.10 2.29
C LEU A 120 -5.67 8.91 3.37
N TYR A 121 -6.40 9.30 4.42
CA TYR A 121 -5.83 9.97 5.56
C TYR A 121 -6.61 9.64 6.84
N PHE A 122 -5.89 9.40 7.95
CA PHE A 122 -6.49 9.24 9.26
C PHE A 122 -6.70 10.59 9.94
N PHE A 123 -7.95 11.02 10.00
CA PHE A 123 -8.37 12.10 10.87
C PHE A 123 -8.66 11.57 12.28
N LYS A 124 -9.04 12.47 13.20
CA LYS A 124 -9.36 12.10 14.58
C LYS A 124 -10.53 11.12 14.67
N ASP A 125 -11.47 11.24 13.76
CA ASP A 125 -12.75 10.52 13.71
C ASP A 125 -12.79 9.37 12.69
N GLY A 126 -11.68 9.06 12.03
CA GLY A 126 -11.57 7.88 11.17
C GLY A 126 -10.68 8.04 9.95
N LEU A 127 -10.79 7.06 9.06
CA LEU A 127 -10.10 7.02 7.78
C LEU A 127 -10.98 7.68 6.70
N PHE A 128 -10.42 8.58 5.92
CA PHE A 128 -11.15 9.32 4.88
C PHE A 128 -10.41 9.30 3.55
N ILE A 129 -11.16 9.46 2.45
CA ILE A 129 -10.60 9.76 1.13
C ILE A 129 -10.29 11.26 1.12
N ARG A 130 -9.02 11.62 1.35
CA ARG A 130 -8.57 13.01 1.39
C ARG A 130 -8.49 13.63 0.01
N SER A 131 -7.99 12.88 -0.95
CA SER A 131 -7.95 13.31 -2.35
C SER A 131 -8.14 12.14 -3.29
N ALA A 132 -8.61 12.43 -4.49
CA ALA A 132 -8.87 11.42 -5.52
C ALA A 132 -8.64 11.98 -6.93
N ALA A 133 -8.22 11.09 -7.84
CA ALA A 133 -8.15 11.34 -9.27
C ALA A 133 -9.38 10.77 -9.99
N LYS A 134 -9.59 11.17 -11.25
CA LYS A 134 -10.62 10.56 -12.10
C LYS A 134 -10.40 9.04 -12.20
N PRO A 135 -11.47 8.22 -12.24
CA PRO A 135 -12.89 8.63 -12.34
C PRO A 135 -13.61 8.82 -11.00
N VAL A 136 -12.92 8.81 -9.85
CA VAL A 136 -13.54 8.72 -8.50
C VAL A 136 -13.39 10.02 -7.68
N THR A 137 -13.30 11.16 -8.32
CA THR A 137 -13.17 12.47 -7.65
C THR A 137 -14.38 12.85 -6.79
N ASP A 138 -15.53 12.27 -7.04
CA ASP A 138 -16.76 12.42 -6.28
C ASP A 138 -16.71 11.76 -4.90
N LEU A 139 -15.76 10.88 -4.67
CA LEU A 139 -15.56 10.21 -3.37
C LEU A 139 -14.74 11.04 -2.38
N VAL A 140 -14.24 12.20 -2.79
CA VAL A 140 -13.43 13.05 -1.90
C VAL A 140 -14.26 13.53 -0.71
N GLY A 141 -13.69 13.39 0.48
CA GLY A 141 -14.35 13.70 1.76
C GLY A 141 -15.14 12.55 2.36
N ALA A 142 -15.35 11.45 1.63
CA ALA A 142 -16.04 10.29 2.16
C ALA A 142 -15.23 9.58 3.25
N LYS A 143 -15.90 9.17 4.33
CA LYS A 143 -15.33 8.32 5.38
C LYS A 143 -15.32 6.86 4.93
N VAL A 144 -14.19 6.20 5.09
CA VAL A 144 -14.04 4.77 4.78
C VAL A 144 -14.53 3.96 5.98
N ILE A 145 -15.61 3.19 5.80
CA ILE A 145 -16.16 2.31 6.83
C ILE A 145 -15.58 0.90 6.69
N ARG A 146 -15.47 0.40 5.44
CA ARG A 146 -14.91 -0.92 5.15
C ARG A 146 -14.11 -0.91 3.86
N ILE A 147 -13.09 -1.76 3.84
CA ILE A 147 -12.31 -2.09 2.63
C ILE A 147 -12.43 -3.61 2.45
N GLY A 148 -13.18 -4.03 1.44
CA GLY A 148 -13.50 -5.43 1.24
C GLY A 148 -14.17 -6.07 2.47
N ARG A 149 -13.54 -7.10 3.05
CA ARG A 149 -14.05 -7.83 4.22
C ARG A 149 -13.76 -7.13 5.55
N LEU A 150 -12.77 -6.21 5.59
CA LEU A 150 -12.28 -5.59 6.81
C LEU A 150 -12.94 -4.23 7.05
N THR A 151 -13.24 -3.90 8.28
CA THR A 151 -13.51 -2.51 8.68
C THR A 151 -12.23 -1.67 8.52
N ALA A 152 -12.36 -0.35 8.49
CA ALA A 152 -11.19 0.54 8.38
C ALA A 152 -10.19 0.31 9.52
N ASP A 153 -10.67 0.04 10.74
CA ASP A 153 -9.83 -0.24 11.91
C ASP A 153 -9.14 -1.60 11.80
N GLU A 154 -9.85 -2.66 11.38
CA GLU A 154 -9.25 -3.97 11.14
C GLU A 154 -8.20 -3.92 10.03
N ALA A 155 -8.47 -3.19 8.95
CA ALA A 155 -7.53 -2.99 7.85
C ALA A 155 -6.29 -2.21 8.34
N TYR A 156 -6.48 -1.17 9.16
CA TYR A 156 -5.39 -0.47 9.81
C TYR A 156 -4.51 -1.40 10.65
N LEU A 157 -5.12 -2.19 11.54
CA LEU A 157 -4.39 -3.12 12.39
C LEU A 157 -3.61 -4.15 11.57
N ALA A 158 -4.17 -4.63 10.45
CA ALA A 158 -3.50 -5.58 9.58
C ALA A 158 -2.28 -4.97 8.86
N VAL A 159 -2.38 -3.75 8.32
CA VAL A 159 -1.24 -3.09 7.66
C VAL A 159 -0.22 -2.52 8.64
N ARG A 160 -0.63 -2.20 9.87
CA ARG A 160 0.26 -1.75 10.94
C ARG A 160 1.39 -2.75 11.21
N GLU A 161 1.11 -4.03 11.07
CA GLU A 161 2.07 -5.12 11.26
C GLU A 161 3.11 -5.22 10.12
N LEU A 162 2.92 -4.49 9.03
CA LEU A 162 3.85 -4.42 7.89
C LEU A 162 4.85 -3.27 8.01
N ILE A 163 4.65 -2.39 9.00
CA ILE A 163 5.37 -1.12 9.13
C ILE A 163 6.39 -1.23 10.27
N GLY A 164 7.67 -1.16 9.91
CA GLY A 164 8.74 -0.92 10.87
C GLY A 164 8.51 0.45 11.53
N ARG A 165 8.48 0.51 12.87
CA ARG A 165 8.06 1.72 13.57
C ARG A 165 8.68 1.87 14.95
N ASP A 166 9.10 3.08 15.26
CA ASP A 166 9.56 3.47 16.59
C ASP A 166 8.37 3.90 17.48
N ASN A 167 7.26 4.30 16.86
CA ASN A 167 6.05 4.76 17.55
C ASN A 167 4.80 4.60 16.67
N GLU A 168 3.63 4.83 17.27
CA GLU A 168 2.34 4.65 16.60
C GLU A 168 2.06 5.71 15.53
N MET A 169 2.65 6.90 15.63
CA MET A 169 2.46 7.94 14.61
C MET A 169 3.10 7.56 13.27
N ASN A 170 4.21 6.83 13.32
CA ASN A 170 4.84 6.27 12.12
C ASN A 170 3.87 5.30 11.41
N ALA A 171 3.25 4.39 12.16
CA ALA A 171 2.25 3.49 11.59
C ALA A 171 1.05 4.26 10.99
N ARG A 172 0.52 5.26 11.68
CA ARG A 172 -0.58 6.11 11.18
C ARG A 172 -0.21 6.90 9.92
N TYR A 173 1.05 7.27 9.78
CA TYR A 173 1.53 7.98 8.59
C TYR A 173 1.62 7.06 7.36
N PHE A 174 2.16 5.84 7.52
CA PHE A 174 2.37 4.93 6.40
C PHE A 174 1.14 4.06 6.05
N ALA A 175 0.27 3.77 7.02
CA ALA A 175 -0.86 2.88 6.80
C ALA A 175 -1.82 3.35 5.68
N PRO A 176 -2.21 4.64 5.58
CA PRO A 176 -3.07 5.10 4.48
C PRO A 176 -2.48 4.81 3.09
N PHE A 177 -1.17 4.90 2.97
CA PHE A 177 -0.44 4.60 1.75
C PHE A 177 -0.51 3.10 1.39
N LEU A 178 -0.29 2.22 2.36
CA LEU A 178 -0.40 0.77 2.16
C LEU A 178 -1.85 0.33 1.90
N LEU A 179 -2.83 0.97 2.52
CA LEU A 179 -4.25 0.71 2.31
C LEU A 179 -4.76 1.14 0.92
N ALA A 180 -3.99 1.95 0.20
CA ALA A 180 -4.28 2.30 -1.19
C ALA A 180 -3.64 1.33 -2.21
N MET A 181 -2.95 0.26 -1.76
CA MET A 181 -2.29 -0.72 -2.64
C MET A 181 -3.08 -2.02 -2.74
N PRO A 182 -3.55 -2.41 -3.94
CA PRO A 182 -4.32 -3.64 -4.13
C PRO A 182 -3.57 -4.90 -3.72
N GLU A 183 -2.27 -4.98 -3.99
CA GLU A 183 -1.44 -6.14 -3.64
C GLU A 183 -1.31 -6.31 -2.12
N VAL A 184 -1.23 -5.21 -1.38
CA VAL A 184 -1.22 -5.21 0.08
C VAL A 184 -2.58 -5.64 0.62
N LEU A 185 -3.68 -5.07 0.11
CA LEU A 185 -5.04 -5.44 0.53
C LEU A 185 -5.35 -6.91 0.28
N HIS A 186 -4.89 -7.47 -0.85
CA HIS A 186 -5.01 -8.91 -1.12
C HIS A 186 -4.17 -9.74 -0.15
N ALA A 187 -2.92 -9.34 0.09
CA ALA A 187 -2.03 -10.09 0.97
C ALA A 187 -2.50 -10.12 2.44
N ILE A 188 -3.14 -9.06 2.91
CA ILE A 188 -3.74 -9.04 4.27
C ILE A 188 -5.14 -9.67 4.32
N GLY A 189 -5.66 -10.19 3.20
CA GLY A 189 -6.96 -10.86 3.13
C GLY A 189 -8.17 -9.92 3.13
N ALA A 190 -7.97 -8.62 2.88
CA ALA A 190 -9.07 -7.66 2.78
C ALA A 190 -9.90 -7.87 1.51
N ILE A 191 -9.27 -8.22 0.41
CA ILE A 191 -9.89 -8.46 -0.90
C ILE A 191 -9.46 -9.81 -1.47
N ASP A 192 -10.25 -10.37 -2.40
CA ASP A 192 -10.00 -11.68 -3.01
C ASP A 192 -8.94 -11.64 -4.11
N LYS A 193 -8.84 -10.52 -4.83
CA LYS A 193 -7.93 -10.32 -5.96
C LYS A 193 -7.48 -8.87 -6.00
N PRO A 194 -6.27 -8.57 -6.49
CA PRO A 194 -5.74 -7.20 -6.51
C PRO A 194 -6.27 -6.33 -7.67
N ASP A 195 -7.31 -6.75 -8.38
CA ASP A 195 -7.91 -6.03 -9.52
C ASP A 195 -9.06 -5.09 -9.13
N ALA A 196 -9.66 -5.31 -7.96
CA ALA A 196 -10.79 -4.53 -7.49
C ALA A 196 -10.92 -4.54 -5.96
N ALA A 197 -11.19 -3.38 -5.36
CA ALA A 197 -11.48 -3.24 -3.94
C ALA A 197 -12.89 -2.68 -3.73
N PRO A 198 -13.85 -3.50 -3.22
CA PRO A 198 -15.12 -2.98 -2.76
C PRO A 198 -14.91 -2.12 -1.51
N LEU A 199 -15.50 -0.92 -1.50
CA LEU A 199 -15.53 -0.02 -0.35
C LEU A 199 -16.95 0.21 0.12
N LEU A 200 -17.14 0.24 1.43
CA LEU A 200 -18.29 0.86 2.07
C LEU A 200 -17.85 2.20 2.63
N LEU A 201 -18.45 3.26 2.13
CA LEU A 201 -18.17 4.64 2.50
C LEU A 201 -19.36 5.25 3.23
N GLU A 202 -19.12 6.31 3.99
CA GLU A 202 -20.14 7.22 4.49
C GLU A 202 -19.84 8.63 3.97
N GLN A 203 -20.80 9.22 3.27
CA GLN A 203 -20.70 10.55 2.69
C GLN A 203 -22.02 11.30 2.95
N ASP A 204 -21.94 12.48 3.56
CA ASP A 204 -23.10 13.30 3.91
C ASP A 204 -24.19 12.53 4.70
N GLY A 205 -23.76 11.66 5.62
CA GLY A 205 -24.65 10.81 6.43
C GLY A 205 -25.27 9.63 5.67
N THR A 206 -24.90 9.42 4.41
CA THR A 206 -25.41 8.32 3.57
C THR A 206 -24.30 7.28 3.35
N ARG A 207 -24.68 6.00 3.38
CA ARG A 207 -23.77 4.90 3.05
C ARG A 207 -23.75 4.66 1.54
N VAL A 208 -22.53 4.65 0.99
CA VAL A 208 -22.25 4.43 -0.44
C VAL A 208 -21.37 3.20 -0.59
N VAL A 209 -21.74 2.30 -1.50
CA VAL A 209 -20.90 1.17 -1.91
C VAL A 209 -20.29 1.49 -3.27
N THR A 210 -18.98 1.34 -3.38
CA THR A 210 -18.24 1.55 -4.63
C THR A 210 -17.15 0.50 -4.79
N VAL A 211 -16.54 0.44 -5.97
CA VAL A 211 -15.41 -0.45 -6.25
C VAL A 211 -14.29 0.38 -6.84
N LEU A 212 -13.12 0.32 -6.21
CA LEU A 212 -11.91 0.93 -6.76
C LEU A 212 -11.17 -0.06 -7.65
N HIS A 213 -10.64 0.45 -8.76
CA HIS A 213 -9.73 -0.27 -9.66
C HIS A 213 -8.35 0.38 -9.64
N PRO A 214 -7.27 -0.40 -9.76
CA PRO A 214 -5.91 0.14 -9.84
C PRO A 214 -5.77 1.12 -11.01
N SER A 215 -5.04 2.22 -10.80
CA SER A 215 -4.87 3.29 -11.79
C SER A 215 -3.44 3.50 -12.26
N GLY A 216 -2.47 2.89 -11.62
CA GLY A 216 -1.06 3.04 -11.96
C GLY A 216 -0.15 2.38 -10.94
N LEU A 217 1.16 2.54 -11.11
CA LEU A 217 2.14 2.05 -10.15
C LEU A 217 2.07 2.86 -8.86
N ALA A 218 2.26 2.18 -7.74
CA ALA A 218 2.36 2.84 -6.44
C ALA A 218 3.58 3.77 -6.40
N PRO A 219 3.46 4.98 -5.82
CA PRO A 219 4.58 5.90 -5.69
C PRO A 219 5.64 5.35 -4.75
N MET A 220 6.88 5.85 -4.87
CA MET A 220 8.01 5.31 -4.10
C MET A 220 7.88 5.54 -2.59
N LEU A 221 7.36 6.68 -2.18
CA LEU A 221 7.18 7.05 -0.77
C LEU A 221 5.86 7.81 -0.59
N PRO A 222 5.23 7.76 0.59
CA PRO A 222 4.10 8.63 0.92
C PRO A 222 4.43 10.12 0.72
N SER A 223 5.67 10.52 1.04
CA SER A 223 6.16 11.88 0.83
C SER A 223 6.18 12.33 -0.63
N ASP A 224 6.31 11.40 -1.58
CA ASP A 224 6.28 11.72 -3.01
C ASP A 224 4.88 12.13 -3.49
N THR A 225 3.86 11.69 -2.74
CA THR A 225 2.45 12.05 -2.98
C THR A 225 1.92 13.06 -1.97
N ASP A 226 2.61 13.20 -0.84
CA ASP A 226 2.21 14.07 0.27
C ASP A 226 2.84 15.48 0.19
N VAL A 227 3.29 15.87 -0.98
CA VAL A 227 3.43 17.30 -1.36
C VAL A 227 2.07 17.97 -1.40
N SER A 228 1.39 17.74 -0.41
CA SER A 228 -0.03 17.58 -0.15
C SER A 228 -0.77 18.90 -0.08
N TRP A 229 -0.08 19.99 -0.19
CA TRP A 229 -0.66 21.32 -0.30
C TRP A 229 -0.52 21.89 -1.72
N MET A 230 0.17 21.18 -2.61
CA MET A 230 0.17 21.46 -4.04
C MET A 230 -0.99 20.71 -4.69
N GLN A 231 -1.79 21.43 -5.46
CA GLN A 231 -2.76 20.79 -6.34
C GLN A 231 -1.98 20.04 -7.42
N GLU A 232 -2.18 18.75 -7.49
CA GLU A 232 -1.64 17.91 -8.55
C GLU A 232 -2.65 17.86 -9.68
N ASP A 233 -2.19 18.05 -10.91
CA ASP A 233 -3.05 18.01 -12.09
C ASP A 233 -3.85 16.71 -12.15
N GLY A 234 -5.17 16.85 -12.28
CA GLY A 234 -6.10 15.72 -12.34
C GLY A 234 -6.54 15.17 -10.98
N TRP A 235 -6.04 15.70 -9.86
CA TRP A 235 -6.48 15.34 -8.51
C TRP A 235 -7.39 16.41 -7.90
N VAL A 236 -8.42 15.95 -7.18
CA VAL A 236 -9.27 16.80 -6.32
C VAL A 236 -8.93 16.48 -4.87
N ASP A 237 -8.75 17.51 -4.05
CA ASP A 237 -8.48 17.38 -2.61
C ASP A 237 -9.65 17.96 -1.81
N MET A 238 -9.93 17.40 -0.64
CA MET A 238 -11.09 17.78 0.20
C MET A 238 -11.06 19.24 0.69
N ARG A 239 -9.91 19.92 0.61
CA ARG A 239 -9.81 21.36 0.94
C ARG A 239 -10.42 22.25 -0.14
N GLY A 240 -10.63 21.73 -1.36
CA GLY A 240 -11.07 22.49 -2.50
C GLY A 240 -10.08 23.56 -2.96
N PRO A 241 -10.39 24.26 -4.06
CA PRO A 241 -9.50 25.30 -4.61
C PRO A 241 -9.37 26.52 -3.69
N ASP A 242 -10.40 26.80 -2.88
CA ASP A 242 -10.46 27.94 -1.95
C ASP A 242 -10.10 27.55 -0.51
N GLY A 243 -9.50 26.37 -0.33
CA GLY A 243 -9.11 25.85 0.97
C GLY A 243 -8.13 26.77 1.73
N PRO A 244 -7.99 26.58 3.06
CA PRO A 244 -7.13 27.42 3.86
C PRO A 244 -5.68 27.39 3.32
N ARG A 245 -5.01 28.52 3.41
CA ARG A 245 -3.58 28.60 3.02
C ARG A 245 -2.78 27.55 3.80
N ALA A 246 -1.91 26.88 3.09
CA ALA A 246 -0.97 25.94 3.70
C ALA A 246 -0.23 26.62 4.87
N PRO A 247 -0.07 25.93 6.01
CA PRO A 247 0.83 26.39 7.07
C PRO A 247 2.23 26.69 6.51
N ILE A 248 2.96 27.59 7.14
CA ILE A 248 4.26 28.04 6.62
C ILE A 248 5.23 26.86 6.38
N TRP A 249 5.19 25.84 7.22
CA TRP A 249 6.03 24.65 7.14
C TRP A 249 5.67 23.71 5.98
N LEU A 250 4.52 23.91 5.33
CA LEU A 250 4.11 23.18 4.11
C LEU A 250 4.18 24.06 2.85
N ARG A 251 4.65 25.31 2.99
CA ARG A 251 4.83 26.20 1.85
C ARG A 251 6.24 26.04 1.26
N GLY A 252 6.33 26.20 -0.04
CA GLY A 252 7.60 26.12 -0.76
C GLY A 252 7.91 24.71 -1.27
N ASP A 253 9.03 24.58 -1.96
CA ASP A 253 9.49 23.32 -2.53
C ASP A 253 10.17 22.47 -1.44
N PRO A 254 9.64 21.30 -1.09
CA PRO A 254 10.25 20.43 -0.09
C PRO A 254 11.60 19.83 -0.52
N ARG A 255 11.95 19.96 -1.81
CA ARG A 255 13.26 19.55 -2.36
C ARG A 255 14.38 20.53 -2.04
N VAL A 256 14.04 21.77 -1.69
CA VAL A 256 15.02 22.77 -1.22
C VAL A 256 15.45 22.41 0.19
N PRO A 257 16.75 22.09 0.42
CA PRO A 257 17.22 21.59 1.72
C PRO A 257 16.96 22.58 2.86
N LEU A 258 17.25 23.86 2.65
CA LEU A 258 17.12 24.91 3.65
C LEU A 258 16.29 26.07 3.09
N ARG A 259 15.35 26.55 3.89
CA ARG A 259 14.53 27.71 3.59
C ARG A 259 14.57 28.69 4.74
N LEU A 260 14.78 29.96 4.43
CA LEU A 260 14.74 31.06 5.38
C LEU A 260 13.70 32.09 4.92
N ASP A 261 12.73 32.39 5.81
CA ASP A 261 11.75 33.45 5.59
C ASP A 261 11.78 34.42 6.78
N TYR A 262 11.58 35.71 6.51
CA TYR A 262 11.34 36.70 7.54
C TYR A 262 9.85 37.05 7.59
N LEU A 263 9.25 36.93 8.78
CA LEU A 263 7.85 37.28 9.04
C LEU A 263 7.79 38.63 9.71
N PRO A 264 7.56 39.74 8.96
CA PRO A 264 7.69 41.10 9.49
C PRO A 264 6.66 41.43 10.57
N GLU A 265 5.44 40.88 10.47
CA GLU A 265 4.35 41.12 11.42
C GLU A 265 4.69 40.64 12.83
N SER A 266 5.34 39.49 12.94
CA SER A 266 5.77 38.90 14.20
C SER A 266 7.25 39.13 14.51
N ARG A 267 7.99 39.78 13.61
CA ARG A 267 9.44 39.97 13.65
C ARG A 267 10.20 38.66 13.87
N THR A 268 9.77 37.59 13.20
CA THR A 268 10.29 36.23 13.36
C THR A 268 11.09 35.83 12.14
N ALA A 269 12.32 35.32 12.33
CA ALA A 269 13.03 34.58 11.32
C ALA A 269 12.54 33.12 11.37
N TYR A 270 11.96 32.65 10.27
CA TYR A 270 11.52 31.27 10.11
C TYR A 270 12.55 30.48 9.32
N VAL A 271 13.08 29.44 9.93
CA VAL A 271 14.06 28.53 9.30
C VAL A 271 13.40 27.17 9.15
N GLN A 272 13.39 26.65 7.93
CA GLN A 272 12.90 25.31 7.62
C GLN A 272 14.03 24.50 7.01
N TYR A 273 14.34 23.36 7.64
CA TYR A 273 15.33 22.41 7.18
C TYR A 273 14.63 21.15 6.68
N ASN A 274 14.48 21.03 5.36
CA ASN A 274 13.70 19.95 4.74
C ASN A 274 14.52 18.67 4.55
N LYS A 275 15.83 18.81 4.36
CA LYS A 275 16.68 17.66 4.03
C LYS A 275 18.11 17.90 4.52
N VAL A 276 18.65 16.92 5.24
CA VAL A 276 20.08 16.88 5.55
C VAL A 276 20.85 16.49 4.28
N GLY A 277 21.60 17.42 3.73
CA GLY A 277 22.38 17.19 2.53
C GLY A 277 22.93 18.51 1.98
N ASP A 278 23.90 18.39 1.11
CA ASP A 278 24.50 19.54 0.44
C ASP A 278 23.49 20.22 -0.49
N ALA A 279 23.48 21.56 -0.49
CA ALA A 279 22.87 22.34 -1.54
C ALA A 279 23.77 22.31 -2.79
N PRO A 280 23.21 22.60 -3.99
CA PRO A 280 24.03 22.61 -5.22
C PRO A 280 25.30 23.46 -5.15
N ASP A 281 25.24 24.52 -4.36
CA ASP A 281 26.30 25.53 -4.25
C ASP A 281 26.93 25.64 -2.84
N GLU A 282 26.46 24.82 -1.87
CA GLU A 282 26.95 24.86 -0.49
C GLU A 282 27.02 23.43 0.10
N THR A 283 28.17 23.12 0.69
CA THR A 283 28.34 21.88 1.45
C THR A 283 27.89 22.03 2.90
N VAL A 284 27.21 21.05 3.46
CA VAL A 284 26.98 20.95 4.91
C VAL A 284 28.27 20.41 5.52
N ALA A 285 29.08 21.31 6.08
CA ALA A 285 30.33 20.96 6.77
C ALA A 285 30.06 20.38 8.17
#